data_5e6553b2a99c54a635dbfef1dde7c51f
#
_entry.id   5e6553b2a99c54a635dbfef1dde7c51f
#
_cell.length_a   1.000
_cell.length_b   1.000
_cell.length_c   1.000
_cell.angle_alpha   90.00
_cell.angle_beta   90.00
_cell.angle_gamma   90.00
#
_symmetry.space_group_name_H-M   'P 1'
#
loop_
_entity.id
_entity.type
_entity.pdbx_description
1 polymer ?
#
loop_
_entity_poly.entity_id
_entity_poly.type
_entity_poly.pdbx_seq_one_letter_code
_entity_poly.pdbx_strand_id
1 'polypeptide(L)'
;VREINAGVYVFDAAFLRRTLASLGTDNDQGEVYLTDVVAAAWQAGRSTSALTVSDHWLVEGCNDRAQLASLGAELNRRVLARWMAQGVGVADPASTWVDVDATLAQDVMLEPGVLVRGRTRIGQGAVVGAYSILEDADVPAGAVVAPYSQLDANEPQTSAAVDQARH
;
A
#
# COMPACT_ATOMS: atom_id res chain seq x y z
N VAL A 1 7.04 27.81 2.44
CA VAL A 1 5.74 27.16 2.62
C VAL A 1 6.01 25.82 3.29
N ARG A 2 5.31 25.51 4.40
CA ARG A 2 5.48 24.26 5.15
C ARG A 2 4.26 23.34 5.02
N GLU A 3 3.17 23.86 4.47
CA GLU A 3 1.93 23.14 4.26
C GLU A 3 1.53 23.25 2.79
N ILE A 4 1.04 22.17 2.23
CA ILE A 4 0.55 22.09 0.86
C ILE A 4 -0.90 21.61 0.86
N ASN A 5 -1.62 21.96 -0.18
CA ASN A 5 -2.98 21.47 -0.38
C ASN A 5 -2.93 20.01 -0.88
N ALA A 6 -3.53 19.11 -0.10
CA ALA A 6 -3.60 17.68 -0.43
C ALA A 6 -4.71 17.32 -1.44
N GLY A 7 -5.54 18.30 -1.83
CA GLY A 7 -6.65 18.06 -2.77
C GLY A 7 -7.83 17.29 -2.17
N VAL A 8 -7.87 17.08 -0.86
CA VAL A 8 -8.95 16.36 -0.16
C VAL A 8 -9.84 17.37 0.57
N TYR A 9 -11.14 17.37 0.26
CA TYR A 9 -12.08 18.33 0.81
C TYR A 9 -13.37 17.69 1.28
N VAL A 10 -13.97 18.30 2.30
CA VAL A 10 -15.32 17.99 2.76
C VAL A 10 -16.15 19.27 2.74
N PHE A 11 -17.26 19.28 2.00
CA PHE A 11 -18.15 20.43 1.85
C PHE A 11 -19.59 20.09 2.26
N ASP A 12 -20.33 21.13 2.67
CA ASP A 12 -21.78 21.08 2.62
C ASP A 12 -22.24 20.90 1.16
N ALA A 13 -22.96 19.81 0.89
CA ALA A 13 -23.30 19.43 -0.47
C ALA A 13 -24.19 20.46 -1.20
N ALA A 14 -25.10 21.12 -0.46
CA ALA A 14 -25.99 22.12 -1.04
C ALA A 14 -25.22 23.40 -1.40
N PHE A 15 -24.27 23.78 -0.56
CA PHE A 15 -23.39 24.90 -0.83
C PHE A 15 -22.47 24.60 -2.02
N LEU A 16 -21.82 23.45 -2.03
CA LEU A 16 -20.94 23.04 -3.12
C LEU A 16 -21.64 23.09 -4.48
N ARG A 17 -22.83 22.49 -4.60
CA ARG A 17 -23.60 22.47 -5.85
C ARG A 17 -23.94 23.88 -6.37
N ARG A 18 -24.35 24.79 -5.48
CA ARG A 18 -24.65 26.17 -5.88
C ARG A 18 -23.39 26.92 -6.31
N THR A 19 -22.30 26.76 -5.58
CA THR A 19 -21.06 27.46 -5.85
C THR A 19 -20.42 26.98 -7.14
N LEU A 20 -20.35 25.67 -7.37
CA LEU A 20 -19.81 25.10 -8.62
C LEU A 20 -20.55 25.62 -9.87
N ALA A 21 -21.88 25.83 -9.78
CA ALA A 21 -22.66 26.39 -10.90
C ALA A 21 -22.32 27.85 -11.22
N SER A 22 -21.68 28.55 -10.27
CA SER A 22 -21.31 29.99 -10.42
C SER A 22 -19.81 30.20 -10.64
N LEU A 23 -18.96 29.16 -10.51
CA LEU A 23 -17.54 29.28 -10.78
C LEU A 23 -17.27 29.35 -12.28
N GLY A 24 -16.37 30.27 -12.64
CA GLY A 24 -15.87 30.42 -14.01
C GLY A 24 -14.65 29.56 -14.29
N THR A 25 -14.24 29.61 -15.55
CA THR A 25 -12.99 28.99 -16.05
C THR A 25 -11.99 30.08 -16.50
N ASP A 26 -12.10 31.28 -15.94
CA ASP A 26 -11.24 32.42 -16.31
C ASP A 26 -9.90 32.35 -15.57
N ASN A 27 -9.10 31.33 -15.94
CA ASN A 27 -7.75 31.06 -15.45
C ASN A 27 -6.87 30.49 -16.56
N ASP A 28 -5.54 30.45 -16.34
CA ASP A 28 -4.56 30.05 -17.36
C ASP A 28 -4.79 28.64 -17.92
N GLN A 29 -5.50 27.77 -17.21
CA GLN A 29 -5.77 26.38 -17.61
C GLN A 29 -7.18 26.17 -18.15
N GLY A 30 -8.08 27.14 -18.02
CA GLY A 30 -9.47 27.04 -18.45
C GLY A 30 -10.29 26.02 -17.65
N GLU A 31 -9.88 25.71 -16.42
CA GLU A 31 -10.48 24.70 -15.55
C GLU A 31 -11.22 25.32 -14.37
N VAL A 32 -12.18 24.59 -13.78
CA VAL A 32 -12.83 24.96 -12.53
C VAL A 32 -11.96 24.50 -11.36
N TYR A 33 -11.43 25.43 -10.58
CA TYR A 33 -10.63 25.10 -9.41
C TYR A 33 -11.50 24.87 -8.17
N LEU A 34 -11.40 23.70 -7.58
CA LEU A 34 -12.14 23.36 -6.35
C LEU A 34 -11.72 24.24 -5.15
N THR A 35 -10.51 24.79 -5.16
CA THR A 35 -10.02 25.77 -4.19
C THR A 35 -10.88 27.05 -4.16
N ASP A 36 -11.50 27.42 -5.27
CA ASP A 36 -12.34 28.62 -5.35
C ASP A 36 -13.64 28.46 -4.54
N VAL A 37 -14.10 27.21 -4.36
CA VAL A 37 -15.22 26.92 -3.44
C VAL A 37 -14.85 27.25 -1.99
N VAL A 38 -13.60 27.03 -1.59
CA VAL A 38 -13.12 27.39 -0.25
C VAL A 38 -13.13 28.92 -0.07
N ALA A 39 -12.63 29.64 -1.08
CA ALA A 39 -12.65 31.10 -1.07
C ALA A 39 -14.09 31.66 -1.03
N ALA A 40 -15.00 31.09 -1.81
CA ALA A 40 -16.42 31.47 -1.81
C ALA A 40 -17.10 31.17 -0.46
N ALA A 41 -16.74 30.07 0.19
CA ALA A 41 -17.25 29.74 1.52
C ALA A 41 -16.81 30.77 2.56
N TRP A 42 -15.55 31.16 2.52
CA TRP A 42 -15.01 32.19 3.42
C TRP A 42 -15.69 33.56 3.19
N GLN A 43 -15.83 33.97 1.93
CA GLN A 43 -16.52 35.21 1.56
C GLN A 43 -18.00 35.23 1.97
N ALA A 44 -18.65 34.07 1.95
CA ALA A 44 -20.04 33.91 2.42
C ALA A 44 -20.16 33.82 3.95
N GLY A 45 -19.07 34.05 4.70
CA GLY A 45 -19.05 33.99 6.15
C GLY A 45 -19.27 32.58 6.74
N ARG A 46 -19.03 31.53 5.93
CA ARG A 46 -19.13 30.15 6.40
C ARG A 46 -17.88 29.75 7.16
N SER A 47 -18.06 28.86 8.13
CA SER A 47 -16.93 28.28 8.85
C SER A 47 -16.11 27.40 7.90
N THR A 48 -14.81 27.67 7.82
CA THR A 48 -13.82 26.87 7.09
C THR A 48 -12.70 26.50 8.04
N SER A 49 -12.20 25.27 7.92
CA SER A 49 -11.05 24.81 8.71
C SER A 49 -10.16 23.93 7.87
N ALA A 50 -8.87 23.88 8.22
CA ALA A 50 -7.91 22.97 7.62
C ALA A 50 -7.49 21.92 8.67
N LEU A 51 -7.37 20.67 8.23
CA LEU A 51 -6.77 19.59 8.99
C LEU A 51 -5.35 19.37 8.49
N THR A 52 -4.36 19.61 9.34
CA THR A 52 -2.97 19.32 9.02
C THR A 52 -2.69 17.84 9.28
N VAL A 53 -2.24 17.13 8.24
CA VAL A 53 -1.81 15.73 8.31
C VAL A 53 -0.30 15.68 8.44
N SER A 54 0.21 15.08 9.52
CA SER A 54 1.65 15.01 9.80
C SER A 54 2.38 13.99 8.92
N ASP A 55 1.71 12.90 8.55
CA ASP A 55 2.23 11.89 7.64
C ASP A 55 1.82 12.23 6.20
N HIS A 56 2.71 12.90 5.46
CA HIS A 56 2.44 13.33 4.09
C HIS A 56 2.14 12.18 3.13
N TRP A 57 2.67 10.98 3.37
CA TRP A 57 2.40 9.82 2.53
C TRP A 57 0.93 9.40 2.47
N LEU A 58 0.13 9.76 3.49
CA LEU A 58 -1.31 9.49 3.51
C LEU A 58 -2.10 10.32 2.49
N VAL A 59 -1.52 11.40 2.02
CA VAL A 59 -2.17 12.36 1.11
C VAL A 59 -1.33 12.62 -0.15
N GLU A 60 -0.23 11.89 -0.31
CA GLU A 60 0.62 12.00 -1.48
C GLU A 60 -0.09 11.41 -2.70
N GLY A 61 -0.13 12.18 -3.79
CA GLY A 61 -0.63 11.74 -5.09
C GLY A 61 0.50 11.34 -6.03
N CYS A 62 0.17 10.70 -7.14
CA CYS A 62 1.14 10.44 -8.19
C CYS A 62 0.63 10.90 -9.57
N ASN A 63 1.51 11.53 -10.35
CA ASN A 63 1.25 12.00 -11.69
C ASN A 63 2.04 11.24 -12.75
N ASP A 64 3.02 10.45 -12.33
CA ASP A 64 3.87 9.65 -13.21
C ASP A 64 4.23 8.29 -12.59
N ARG A 65 4.88 7.44 -13.39
CA ARG A 65 5.26 6.09 -12.96
C ARG A 65 6.38 6.07 -11.93
N ALA A 66 7.24 7.08 -11.89
CA ALA A 66 8.31 7.16 -10.91
C ALA A 66 7.74 7.48 -9.53
N GLN A 67 6.79 8.42 -9.47
CA GLN A 67 6.05 8.73 -8.25
C GLN A 67 5.23 7.53 -7.76
N LEU A 68 4.56 6.81 -8.69
CA LEU A 68 3.84 5.57 -8.35
C LEU A 68 4.77 4.51 -7.76
N ALA A 69 5.95 4.33 -8.33
CA ALA A 69 6.94 3.39 -7.80
C ALA A 69 7.41 3.79 -6.40
N SER A 70 7.61 5.08 -6.15
CA SER A 70 7.99 5.59 -4.83
C SER A 70 6.90 5.37 -3.78
N LEU A 71 5.63 5.60 -4.14
CA LEU A 71 4.49 5.31 -3.26
C LEU A 71 4.39 3.81 -2.95
N GLY A 72 4.55 2.96 -3.96
CA GLY A 72 4.55 1.51 -3.79
C GLY A 72 5.66 1.04 -2.86
N ALA A 73 6.88 1.58 -3.02
CA ALA A 73 8.02 1.25 -2.15
C ALA A 73 7.77 1.67 -0.69
N GLU A 74 7.20 2.86 -0.46
CA GLU A 74 6.85 3.30 0.89
C GLU A 74 5.75 2.44 1.51
N LEU A 75 4.72 2.06 0.74
CA LEU A 75 3.67 1.16 1.21
C LEU A 75 4.27 -0.20 1.61
N ASN A 76 5.12 -0.80 0.74
CA ASN A 76 5.80 -2.05 1.05
C ASN A 76 6.67 -1.95 2.30
N ARG A 77 7.44 -0.87 2.44
CA ARG A 77 8.25 -0.61 3.65
C ARG A 77 7.39 -0.63 4.93
N ARG A 78 6.19 -0.03 4.89
CA ARG A 78 5.25 -0.02 6.03
C ARG A 78 4.67 -1.41 6.32
N VAL A 79 4.32 -2.14 5.28
CA VAL A 79 3.83 -3.52 5.40
C VAL A 79 4.88 -4.41 6.04
N LEU A 80 6.12 -4.37 5.54
CA LEU A 80 7.23 -5.15 6.09
C LEU A 80 7.54 -4.75 7.54
N ALA A 81 7.58 -3.46 7.85
CA ALA A 81 7.81 -2.98 9.21
C ALA A 81 6.75 -3.49 10.19
N ARG A 82 5.48 -3.53 9.78
CA ARG A 82 4.38 -4.10 10.57
C ARG A 82 4.60 -5.59 10.84
N TRP A 83 4.96 -6.38 9.82
CA TRP A 83 5.17 -7.80 9.97
C TRP A 83 6.40 -8.13 10.81
N MET A 84 7.52 -7.41 10.60
CA MET A 84 8.72 -7.56 11.44
C MET A 84 8.44 -7.24 12.91
N ALA A 85 7.63 -6.22 13.20
CA ALA A 85 7.21 -5.91 14.57
C ALA A 85 6.31 -6.99 15.19
N GLN A 86 5.71 -7.87 14.38
CA GLN A 86 4.89 -9.00 14.81
C GLN A 86 5.68 -10.33 14.84
N GLY A 87 6.99 -10.30 14.66
CA GLY A 87 7.86 -11.46 14.79
C GLY A 87 8.16 -12.19 13.48
N VAL A 88 7.89 -11.57 12.32
CA VAL A 88 8.31 -12.11 11.02
C VAL A 88 9.76 -11.70 10.74
N GLY A 89 10.61 -12.64 10.37
CA GLY A 89 11.96 -12.38 9.88
C GLY A 89 11.93 -12.03 8.39
N VAL A 90 12.60 -10.95 8.01
CA VAL A 90 12.80 -10.55 6.63
C VAL A 90 14.28 -10.30 6.41
N ALA A 91 14.94 -11.17 5.65
CA ALA A 91 16.39 -11.15 5.50
C ALA A 91 16.86 -9.92 4.71
N ASP A 92 16.12 -9.52 3.69
CA ASP A 92 16.39 -8.30 2.90
C ASP A 92 15.09 -7.54 2.59
N PRO A 93 14.74 -6.54 3.41
CA PRO A 93 13.55 -5.73 3.18
C PRO A 93 13.57 -4.91 1.87
N ALA A 94 14.76 -4.69 1.28
CA ALA A 94 14.86 -3.89 0.07
C ALA A 94 14.40 -4.67 -1.18
N SER A 95 14.58 -5.98 -1.20
CA SER A 95 14.18 -6.84 -2.32
C SER A 95 12.90 -7.64 -2.08
N THR A 96 12.39 -7.67 -0.84
CA THR A 96 11.19 -8.44 -0.46
C THR A 96 9.94 -7.58 -0.59
N TRP A 97 8.88 -8.14 -1.19
CA TRP A 97 7.60 -7.46 -1.35
C TRP A 97 6.46 -8.31 -0.79
N VAL A 98 5.58 -7.67 -0.03
CA VAL A 98 4.43 -8.32 0.59
C VAL A 98 3.19 -7.47 0.38
N ASP A 99 2.19 -8.02 -0.27
CA ASP A 99 0.92 -7.35 -0.50
C ASP A 99 0.16 -7.10 0.81
N VAL A 100 -0.67 -6.06 0.83
CA VAL A 100 -1.41 -5.63 2.02
C VAL A 100 -2.42 -6.67 2.51
N ASP A 101 -2.95 -7.50 1.61
CA ASP A 101 -3.94 -8.54 1.88
C ASP A 101 -3.32 -9.89 2.31
N ALA A 102 -1.99 -10.01 2.21
CA ALA A 102 -1.27 -11.18 2.69
C ALA A 102 -1.27 -11.26 4.23
N THR A 103 -1.24 -12.48 4.75
CA THR A 103 -1.17 -12.77 6.18
C THR A 103 0.02 -13.67 6.50
N LEU A 104 0.86 -13.23 7.42
CA LEU A 104 2.03 -13.97 7.87
C LEU A 104 1.89 -14.23 9.37
N ALA A 105 2.12 -15.47 9.77
CA ALA A 105 2.16 -15.83 11.20
C ALA A 105 3.53 -15.50 11.82
N GLN A 106 3.59 -15.59 13.13
CA GLN A 106 4.83 -15.38 13.90
C GLN A 106 5.91 -16.38 13.47
N ASP A 107 7.17 -15.98 13.59
CA ASP A 107 8.36 -16.80 13.28
C ASP A 107 8.48 -17.23 11.81
N VAL A 108 7.68 -16.67 10.90
CA VAL A 108 7.91 -16.82 9.45
C VAL A 108 9.22 -16.16 9.08
N MET A 109 10.01 -16.81 8.22
CA MET A 109 11.24 -16.26 7.65
C MET A 109 11.08 -16.07 6.14
N LEU A 110 11.29 -14.85 5.66
CA LEU A 110 11.35 -14.52 4.25
C LEU A 110 12.79 -14.24 3.84
N GLU A 111 13.31 -15.07 2.94
CA GLU A 111 14.63 -14.89 2.34
C GLU A 111 14.65 -13.76 1.30
N PRO A 112 15.82 -13.30 0.82
CA PRO A 112 15.90 -12.18 -0.12
C PRO A 112 15.11 -12.39 -1.41
N GLY A 113 14.49 -11.33 -1.90
CA GLY A 113 13.80 -11.32 -3.19
C GLY A 113 12.46 -12.07 -3.23
N VAL A 114 11.91 -12.43 -2.08
CA VAL A 114 10.59 -13.08 -2.00
C VAL A 114 9.48 -12.09 -2.35
N LEU A 115 8.54 -12.55 -3.19
CA LEU A 115 7.32 -11.82 -3.53
C LEU A 115 6.11 -12.57 -2.97
N VAL A 116 5.38 -11.94 -2.05
CA VAL A 116 4.15 -12.47 -1.46
C VAL A 116 2.98 -11.64 -1.97
N ARG A 117 2.14 -12.23 -2.82
CA ARG A 117 1.07 -11.55 -3.55
C ARG A 117 -0.31 -12.00 -3.12
N GLY A 118 -1.27 -11.13 -3.38
CA GLY A 118 -2.68 -11.38 -3.17
C GLY A 118 -3.01 -11.72 -1.72
N ARG A 119 -3.87 -12.70 -1.51
CA ARG A 119 -4.32 -13.17 -0.19
C ARG A 119 -3.54 -14.36 0.33
N THR A 120 -2.26 -14.44 -0.02
CA THR A 120 -1.35 -15.50 0.44
C THR A 120 -1.33 -15.57 1.97
N ARG A 121 -1.35 -16.79 2.50
CA ARG A 121 -1.22 -17.06 3.92
C ARG A 121 0.01 -17.90 4.19
N ILE A 122 0.82 -17.47 5.17
CA ILE A 122 2.03 -18.19 5.55
C ILE A 122 1.95 -18.54 7.03
N GLY A 123 1.95 -19.86 7.32
CA GLY A 123 1.83 -20.41 8.67
C GLY A 123 3.06 -20.22 9.53
N GLN A 124 2.88 -20.32 10.84
CA GLN A 124 3.91 -20.08 11.84
C GLN A 124 5.18 -20.91 11.59
N GLY A 125 6.34 -20.26 11.70
CA GLY A 125 7.65 -20.91 11.58
C GLY A 125 7.99 -21.40 10.17
N ALA A 126 7.19 -21.05 9.17
CA ALA A 126 7.52 -21.38 7.78
C ALA A 126 8.70 -20.55 7.26
N VAL A 127 9.49 -21.16 6.39
CA VAL A 127 10.64 -20.51 5.72
C VAL A 127 10.36 -20.43 4.23
N VAL A 128 10.44 -19.24 3.66
CA VAL A 128 10.27 -19.01 2.22
C VAL A 128 11.63 -18.69 1.61
N GLY A 129 12.11 -19.60 0.77
CA GLY A 129 13.42 -19.51 0.13
C GLY A 129 13.52 -18.35 -0.87
N ALA A 130 14.74 -17.90 -1.09
CA ALA A 130 15.04 -16.70 -1.86
C ALA A 130 14.44 -16.72 -3.28
N TYR A 131 14.01 -15.54 -3.75
CA TYR A 131 13.44 -15.32 -5.08
C TYR A 131 12.20 -16.16 -5.40
N SER A 132 11.47 -16.63 -4.37
CA SER A 132 10.20 -17.31 -4.58
C SER A 132 9.06 -16.32 -4.75
N ILE A 133 8.06 -16.73 -5.52
CA ILE A 133 6.82 -15.98 -5.78
C ILE A 133 5.65 -16.80 -5.25
N LEU A 134 4.91 -16.24 -4.32
CA LEU A 134 3.70 -16.83 -3.77
C LEU A 134 2.51 -15.94 -4.12
N GLU A 135 1.49 -16.47 -4.80
CA GLU A 135 0.30 -15.72 -5.23
C GLU A 135 -0.97 -16.46 -4.82
N ASP A 136 -1.77 -15.86 -3.95
CA ASP A 136 -2.97 -16.45 -3.38
C ASP A 136 -2.76 -17.86 -2.78
N ALA A 137 -1.55 -18.15 -2.32
CA ALA A 137 -1.10 -19.46 -1.85
C ALA A 137 -1.31 -19.63 -0.34
N ASP A 138 -1.49 -20.89 0.09
CA ASP A 138 -1.50 -21.25 1.52
C ASP A 138 -0.25 -22.09 1.86
N VAL A 139 0.65 -21.55 2.67
CA VAL A 139 1.86 -22.19 3.14
C VAL A 139 1.65 -22.72 4.56
N PRO A 140 1.70 -24.02 4.82
CA PRO A 140 1.49 -24.59 6.15
C PRO A 140 2.52 -24.14 7.18
N ALA A 141 2.15 -24.23 8.45
CA ALA A 141 3.09 -23.96 9.55
C ALA A 141 4.31 -24.91 9.48
N GLY A 142 5.50 -24.36 9.71
CA GLY A 142 6.77 -25.08 9.67
C GLY A 142 7.21 -25.56 8.28
N ALA A 143 6.49 -25.20 7.23
CA ALA A 143 6.86 -25.59 5.87
C ALA A 143 8.12 -24.84 5.40
N VAL A 144 8.88 -25.50 4.52
CA VAL A 144 10.04 -24.89 3.86
C VAL A 144 9.75 -24.84 2.36
N VAL A 145 9.63 -23.63 1.83
CA VAL A 145 9.51 -23.39 0.41
C VAL A 145 10.92 -23.26 -0.18
N ALA A 146 11.25 -24.08 -1.18
CA ALA A 146 12.56 -24.04 -1.81
C ALA A 146 12.81 -22.69 -2.52
N PRO A 147 14.07 -22.22 -2.64
CA PRO A 147 14.37 -21.04 -3.45
C PRO A 147 13.88 -21.16 -4.89
N TYR A 148 13.51 -20.02 -5.48
CA TYR A 148 13.00 -19.92 -6.86
C TYR A 148 11.69 -20.69 -7.11
N SER A 149 10.92 -20.99 -6.07
CA SER A 149 9.60 -21.60 -6.20
C SER A 149 8.57 -20.58 -6.65
N GLN A 150 7.61 -21.07 -7.44
CA GLN A 150 6.39 -20.35 -7.74
C GLN A 150 5.22 -21.16 -7.22
N LEU A 151 4.42 -20.57 -6.32
CA LEU A 151 3.24 -21.19 -5.73
C LEU A 151 2.03 -20.31 -6.04
N ASP A 152 0.95 -20.90 -6.50
CA ASP A 152 -0.34 -20.23 -6.71
C ASP A 152 -1.50 -21.05 -6.12
N ALA A 153 -2.71 -20.47 -6.13
CA ALA A 153 -3.91 -21.11 -5.59
C ALA A 153 -4.32 -22.39 -6.33
N ASN A 154 -3.81 -22.63 -7.52
CA ASN A 154 -4.23 -23.75 -8.41
C ASN A 154 -3.23 -24.91 -8.37
N GLU A 155 -2.03 -24.71 -7.88
CA GLU A 155 -1.10 -25.83 -7.71
C GLU A 155 -1.38 -26.51 -6.37
N PRO A 156 -1.77 -27.80 -6.40
CA PRO A 156 -1.82 -28.58 -5.16
C PRO A 156 -0.39 -28.59 -4.60
N GLN A 157 -0.23 -28.13 -3.35
CA GLN A 157 1.05 -28.17 -2.63
C GLN A 157 1.49 -29.62 -2.57
N THR A 158 2.18 -30.10 -3.60
CA THR A 158 2.84 -31.40 -3.56
C THR A 158 3.94 -31.28 -2.54
N SER A 159 3.91 -32.16 -1.55
CA SER A 159 4.89 -32.26 -0.45
C SER A 159 6.36 -32.34 -0.93
N ALA A 160 6.60 -32.49 -2.21
CA ALA A 160 7.92 -32.55 -2.83
C ALA A 160 8.65 -31.19 -2.87
N ALA A 161 7.93 -30.05 -2.94
CA ALA A 161 8.58 -28.74 -2.85
C ALA A 161 8.87 -28.35 -1.38
N VAL A 162 8.25 -29.05 -0.43
CA VAL A 162 8.33 -28.78 1.02
C VAL A 162 9.33 -29.71 1.74
N ASP A 163 9.70 -30.85 1.19
CA ASP A 163 10.40 -31.93 1.91
C ASP A 163 11.87 -32.18 1.49
N GLN A 164 12.45 -31.44 0.55
CA GLN A 164 13.84 -31.66 0.12
C GLN A 164 14.93 -31.03 1.01
N ALA A 165 14.59 -30.44 2.15
CA ALA A 165 15.54 -29.79 3.05
C ALA A 165 15.93 -30.63 4.28
N ARG A 166 15.65 -31.96 4.29
CA ARG A 166 16.04 -32.85 5.38
C ARG A 166 17.05 -33.94 4.92
N HIS A 167 18.16 -33.53 4.36
CA HIS A 167 19.36 -34.40 4.30
C HIS A 167 20.62 -33.55 4.20
#